data_b2cebae5501cb2475765deed01f4f3f1
#
_entry.id   b2cebae5501cb2475765deed01f4f3f1
#
_cell.length_a   1.000
_cell.length_b   1.000
_cell.length_c   1.000
_cell.angle_alpha   90.00
_cell.angle_beta   90.00
_cell.angle_gamma   90.00
#
_symmetry.space_group_name_H-M   'P 1'
#
loop_
_entity.id
_entity.type
_entity.pdbx_description
1 polymer ?
#
loop_
_entity_poly.entity_id
_entity_poly.type
_entity_poly.pdbx_seq_one_letter_code
_entity_poly.pdbx_strand_id
1 'polypeptide(L)'
;MAKPTRTENGQAAVEFALVLPFVILAVASLFVAARVIADQLALWHGAYAGAYAASIEPDNAEAIQRAVEAETGITSLTVSTTRNDPYITVTVAKSQTIPLFMFGWTVRAFTLNADVTIHIQDT
;
A
#
# COMPACT_ATOMS: atom_id res chain seq x y z
N MET A 1 -13.84 39.13 42.69
CA MET A 1 -13.58 39.14 42.08
C MET A 1 -13.03 38.48 41.12
N ALA A 2 -13.09 38.30 40.45
CA ALA A 2 -12.84 37.55 39.57
C ALA A 2 -11.83 37.40 38.75
N LYS A 3 -11.44 36.94 38.48
CA LYS A 3 -10.66 36.70 37.94
C LYS A 3 -10.17 36.14 37.10
N PRO A 4 -9.88 35.59 36.75
CA PRO A 4 -8.92 35.44 35.86
C PRO A 4 -9.11 34.42 34.86
N THR A 5 -10.00 34.60 34.09
CA THR A 5 -10.29 33.86 32.91
C THR A 5 -9.11 33.81 31.91
N ARG A 6 -8.24 34.77 31.96
CA ARG A 6 -7.03 34.81 31.13
C ARG A 6 -6.06 33.68 31.43
N THR A 7 -5.85 33.39 32.72
CA THR A 7 -4.91 32.35 33.13
C THR A 7 -5.43 30.96 32.73
N GLU A 8 -6.74 30.71 32.87
CA GLU A 8 -7.36 29.48 32.49
C GLU A 8 -7.36 29.27 30.96
N ASN A 9 -7.64 30.35 30.21
CA ASN A 9 -7.59 30.30 28.75
C ASN A 9 -6.18 30.06 28.22
N GLY A 10 -5.16 30.69 28.84
CA GLY A 10 -3.78 30.46 28.50
C GLY A 10 -3.33 29.04 28.78
N GLN A 11 -3.75 28.46 29.89
CA GLN A 11 -3.43 27.10 30.28
C GLN A 11 -4.11 26.10 29.32
N ALA A 12 -5.36 26.33 28.97
CA ALA A 12 -6.06 25.50 28.00
C ALA A 12 -5.40 25.55 26.62
N ALA A 13 -4.95 26.73 26.19
CA ALA A 13 -4.24 26.89 24.92
C ALA A 13 -2.90 26.14 24.93
N VAL A 14 -2.17 26.16 26.04
CA VAL A 14 -0.91 25.43 26.18
C VAL A 14 -1.16 23.91 26.16
N GLU A 15 -2.17 23.44 26.89
CA GLU A 15 -2.54 22.03 26.88
C GLU A 15 -2.94 21.56 25.48
N PHE A 16 -3.72 22.36 24.76
CA PHE A 16 -4.12 22.07 23.39
C PHE A 16 -2.88 22.04 22.46
N ALA A 17 -1.97 23.00 22.63
CA ALA A 17 -0.75 23.05 21.83
C ALA A 17 0.15 21.83 22.05
N LEU A 18 0.16 21.29 23.27
CA LEU A 18 0.95 20.09 23.59
C LEU A 18 0.33 18.83 23.00
N VAL A 19 -1.00 18.79 22.90
CA VAL A 19 -1.73 17.63 22.32
C VAL A 19 -1.74 17.68 20.80
N LEU A 20 -1.71 18.86 20.23
CA LEU A 20 -1.84 19.06 18.79
C LEU A 20 -0.84 18.24 17.95
N PRO A 21 0.46 18.15 18.28
CA PRO A 21 1.36 17.31 17.51
C PRO A 21 0.97 15.84 17.47
N PHE A 22 0.42 15.34 18.59
CA PHE A 22 -0.04 13.93 18.65
C PHE A 22 -1.27 13.70 17.81
N VAL A 23 -2.18 14.67 17.79
CA VAL A 23 -3.38 14.61 16.93
C VAL A 23 -2.98 14.64 15.46
N ILE A 24 -2.07 15.52 15.08
CA ILE A 24 -1.57 15.60 13.70
C ILE A 24 -0.91 14.28 13.29
N LEU A 25 -0.08 13.72 14.18
CA LEU A 25 0.59 12.46 13.94
C LEU A 25 -0.41 11.32 13.77
N ALA A 26 -1.44 11.27 14.62
CA ALA A 26 -2.50 10.26 14.53
C ALA A 26 -3.24 10.35 13.20
N VAL A 27 -3.63 11.56 12.80
CA VAL A 27 -4.33 11.78 11.53
C VAL A 27 -3.43 11.40 10.35
N ALA A 28 -2.18 11.82 10.38
CA ALA A 28 -1.21 11.48 9.34
C ALA A 28 -1.03 9.96 9.23
N SER A 29 -0.99 9.26 10.37
CA SER A 29 -0.88 7.79 10.40
C SER A 29 -2.07 7.11 9.75
N LEU A 30 -3.28 7.65 9.96
CA LEU A 30 -4.48 7.13 9.32
C LEU A 30 -4.43 7.27 7.81
N PHE A 31 -3.93 8.40 7.30
CA PHE A 31 -3.76 8.59 5.86
C PHE A 31 -2.75 7.61 5.27
N VAL A 32 -1.63 7.40 5.96
CA VAL A 32 -0.62 6.43 5.52
C VAL A 32 -1.21 5.02 5.51
N ALA A 33 -1.92 4.65 6.56
CA ALA A 33 -2.56 3.33 6.65
C ALA A 33 -3.56 3.13 5.52
N ALA A 34 -4.41 4.12 5.26
CA ALA A 34 -5.39 4.06 4.19
C ALA A 34 -4.70 3.89 2.82
N ARG A 35 -3.59 4.58 2.60
CA ARG A 35 -2.82 4.47 1.37
C ARG A 35 -2.23 3.07 1.20
N VAL A 36 -1.65 2.52 2.26
CA VAL A 36 -1.08 1.17 2.23
C VAL A 36 -2.16 0.12 1.93
N ILE A 37 -3.33 0.25 2.56
CA ILE A 37 -4.45 -0.66 2.32
C ILE A 37 -4.91 -0.57 0.86
N ALA A 38 -5.03 0.65 0.32
CA ALA A 38 -5.44 0.86 -1.07
C ALA A 38 -4.43 0.24 -2.04
N ASP A 39 -3.14 0.44 -1.79
CA ASP A 39 -2.09 -0.14 -2.62
C ASP A 39 -2.10 -1.67 -2.53
N GLN A 40 -2.27 -2.23 -1.34
CA GLN A 40 -2.36 -3.67 -1.16
C GLN A 40 -3.56 -4.27 -1.92
N LEU A 41 -4.69 -3.59 -1.86
CA LEU A 41 -5.88 -4.02 -2.60
C LEU A 41 -5.64 -3.97 -4.12
N ALA A 42 -5.00 -2.92 -4.60
CA ALA A 42 -4.63 -2.79 -6.01
C ALA A 42 -3.69 -3.94 -6.43
N LEU A 43 -2.73 -4.32 -5.59
CA LEU A 43 -1.84 -5.44 -5.88
C LEU A 43 -2.59 -6.77 -5.99
N TRP A 44 -3.57 -7.00 -5.12
CA TRP A 44 -4.40 -8.19 -5.21
C TRP A 44 -5.20 -8.22 -6.51
N HIS A 45 -5.81 -7.11 -6.89
CA HIS A 45 -6.52 -7.00 -8.18
C HIS A 45 -5.57 -7.23 -9.35
N GLY A 46 -4.37 -6.66 -9.29
CA GLY A 46 -3.34 -6.87 -10.31
C GLY A 46 -2.90 -8.32 -10.39
N ALA A 47 -2.71 -8.98 -9.27
CA ALA A 47 -2.33 -10.38 -9.23
C ALA A 47 -3.40 -11.28 -9.84
N TYR A 48 -4.68 -11.00 -9.59
CA TYR A 48 -5.79 -11.70 -10.24
C TYR A 48 -5.80 -11.50 -11.76
N ALA A 49 -5.61 -10.24 -12.21
CA ALA A 49 -5.54 -9.94 -13.64
C ALA A 49 -4.35 -10.65 -14.29
N GLY A 50 -3.20 -10.65 -13.62
CA GLY A 50 -2.01 -11.36 -14.08
C GLY A 50 -2.21 -12.86 -14.14
N ALA A 51 -2.86 -13.44 -13.13
CA ALA A 51 -3.18 -14.86 -13.10
C ALA A 51 -4.13 -15.24 -14.23
N TYR A 52 -5.13 -14.41 -14.51
CA TYR A 52 -6.03 -14.61 -15.62
C TYR A 52 -5.27 -14.59 -16.96
N ALA A 53 -4.40 -13.62 -17.16
CA ALA A 53 -3.57 -13.55 -18.38
C ALA A 53 -2.65 -14.77 -18.48
N ALA A 54 -2.08 -15.23 -17.37
CA ALA A 54 -1.24 -16.42 -17.32
C ALA A 54 -2.00 -17.70 -17.64
N SER A 55 -3.31 -17.74 -17.34
CA SER A 55 -4.15 -18.91 -17.68
C SER A 55 -4.34 -19.04 -19.18
N ILE A 56 -4.29 -17.92 -19.92
CA ILE A 56 -4.45 -17.91 -21.37
C ILE A 56 -3.09 -18.12 -22.05
N GLU A 57 -2.09 -17.37 -21.64
CA GLU A 57 -0.74 -17.43 -22.22
C GLU A 57 0.30 -17.52 -21.12
N PRO A 58 0.56 -18.71 -20.55
CA PRO A 58 1.45 -18.84 -19.39
C PRO A 58 2.91 -18.48 -19.67
N ASP A 59 3.34 -18.55 -20.92
CA ASP A 59 4.71 -18.27 -21.30
C ASP A 59 4.94 -16.81 -21.75
N ASN A 60 3.87 -16.02 -21.80
CA ASN A 60 3.96 -14.62 -22.25
C ASN A 60 4.03 -13.68 -21.05
N ALA A 61 5.25 -13.47 -20.56
CA ALA A 61 5.51 -12.58 -19.42
C ALA A 61 5.07 -11.14 -19.67
N GLU A 62 5.22 -10.66 -20.92
CA GLU A 62 4.80 -9.31 -21.26
C GLU A 62 3.28 -9.12 -21.17
N ALA A 63 2.52 -10.11 -21.61
CA ALA A 63 1.05 -10.04 -21.53
C ALA A 63 0.60 -10.04 -20.06
N ILE A 64 1.23 -10.85 -19.22
CA ILE A 64 0.95 -10.89 -17.79
C ILE A 64 1.26 -9.55 -17.15
N GLN A 65 2.43 -8.98 -17.44
CA GLN A 65 2.83 -7.69 -16.90
C GLN A 65 1.89 -6.57 -17.34
N ARG A 66 1.51 -6.53 -18.62
CA ARG A 66 0.55 -5.55 -19.13
C ARG A 66 -0.81 -5.65 -18.44
N ALA A 67 -1.28 -6.86 -18.20
CA ALA A 67 -2.55 -7.08 -17.52
C ALA A 67 -2.50 -6.54 -16.09
N VAL A 68 -1.41 -6.78 -15.36
CA VAL A 68 -1.21 -6.27 -14.01
C VAL A 68 -1.16 -4.74 -14.01
N GLU A 69 -0.40 -4.15 -14.91
CA GLU A 69 -0.25 -2.70 -15.01
C GLU A 69 -1.57 -2.02 -15.39
N ALA A 70 -2.32 -2.62 -16.29
CA ALA A 70 -3.64 -2.10 -16.71
C ALA A 70 -4.63 -2.09 -15.56
N GLU A 71 -4.63 -3.13 -14.74
CA GLU A 71 -5.56 -3.24 -13.62
C GLU A 71 -5.17 -2.34 -12.44
N THR A 72 -3.89 -2.26 -12.13
CA THR A 72 -3.41 -1.47 -10.99
C THR A 72 -3.22 0.01 -11.32
N GLY A 73 -2.93 0.32 -12.58
CA GLY A 73 -2.52 1.66 -12.98
C GLY A 73 -1.13 2.05 -12.48
N ILE A 74 -0.37 1.11 -11.96
CA ILE A 74 0.97 1.32 -11.41
C ILE A 74 1.99 0.68 -12.34
N THR A 75 3.00 1.45 -12.75
CA THR A 75 4.02 0.98 -13.70
C THR A 75 5.29 0.48 -13.03
N SER A 76 5.47 0.76 -11.74
CA SER A 76 6.69 0.41 -10.99
C SER A 76 6.54 -0.89 -10.20
N LEU A 77 5.80 -1.84 -10.72
CA LEU A 77 5.56 -3.13 -10.07
C LEU A 77 6.55 -4.18 -10.56
N THR A 78 6.96 -5.05 -9.64
CA THR A 78 7.70 -6.26 -9.98
C THR A 78 6.71 -7.41 -10.10
N VAL A 79 6.62 -8.00 -11.28
CA VAL A 79 5.74 -9.13 -11.55
C VAL A 79 6.62 -10.36 -11.78
N SER A 80 6.41 -11.38 -10.97
CA SER A 80 7.10 -12.65 -11.13
C SER A 80 6.08 -13.77 -11.28
N THR A 81 6.43 -14.76 -12.09
CA THR A 81 5.58 -15.90 -12.38
C THR A 81 6.34 -17.17 -12.06
N THR A 82 5.76 -18.00 -11.23
CA THR A 82 6.31 -19.32 -10.90
C THR A 82 5.36 -20.39 -11.44
N ARG A 83 5.86 -21.22 -12.31
CA ARG A 83 5.09 -22.33 -12.86
C ARG A 83 5.46 -23.62 -12.14
N ASN A 84 4.46 -24.29 -11.65
CA ASN A 84 4.60 -25.57 -10.95
C ASN A 84 3.43 -26.44 -11.36
N ASP A 85 3.53 -27.02 -12.55
CA ASP A 85 2.43 -27.75 -13.20
C ASP A 85 1.69 -28.67 -12.24
N PRO A 86 0.36 -28.62 -12.18
CA PRO A 86 -0.56 -27.88 -13.06
C PRO A 86 -0.90 -26.46 -12.58
N TYR A 87 -0.12 -25.89 -11.69
CA TYR A 87 -0.38 -24.59 -11.08
C TYR A 87 0.58 -23.52 -11.60
N ILE A 88 0.08 -22.29 -11.66
CA ILE A 88 0.91 -21.12 -11.92
C ILE A 88 0.62 -20.07 -10.83
N THR A 89 1.66 -19.50 -10.28
CA THR A 89 1.54 -18.46 -9.26
C THR A 89 2.08 -17.14 -9.84
N VAL A 90 1.25 -16.12 -9.79
CA VAL A 90 1.64 -14.76 -10.16
C VAL A 90 1.83 -13.95 -8.90
N THR A 91 3.02 -13.42 -8.70
CA THR A 91 3.37 -12.57 -7.56
C THR A 91 3.58 -11.16 -8.06
N VAL A 92 2.86 -10.21 -7.48
CA VAL A 92 3.00 -8.79 -7.75
C VAL A 92 3.56 -8.11 -6.51
N ALA A 93 4.66 -7.40 -6.67
CA ALA A 93 5.33 -6.73 -5.56
C ALA A 93 5.55 -5.25 -5.85
N LYS A 94 5.41 -4.43 -4.82
CA LYS A 94 5.67 -3.01 -4.88
C LYS A 94 6.51 -2.58 -3.68
N SER A 95 7.61 -1.90 -3.94
CA SER A 95 8.41 -1.26 -2.91
C SER A 95 7.75 0.05 -2.48
N GLN A 96 7.57 0.23 -1.19
CA GLN A 96 6.94 1.43 -0.67
C GLN A 96 7.78 2.04 0.45
N THR A 97 7.93 3.36 0.40
CA THR A 97 8.64 4.13 1.41
C THR A 97 7.63 5.03 2.14
N ILE A 98 7.66 5.01 3.45
CA ILE A 98 6.81 5.88 4.26
C ILE A 98 7.61 7.10 4.69
N PRO A 99 7.25 8.31 4.22
CA PRO A 99 7.92 9.52 4.69
C PRO A 99 7.39 9.90 6.08
N LEU A 100 8.29 10.05 7.04
CA LEU A 100 7.97 10.59 8.36
C LEU A 100 8.39 12.07 8.37
N PHE A 101 7.47 12.93 7.95
CA PHE A 101 7.73 14.35 7.76
C PHE A 101 8.19 15.09 9.03
N MET A 102 7.72 14.64 10.19
CA MET A 102 8.00 15.35 11.44
C MET A 102 9.43 15.20 11.93
N PHE A 103 10.14 14.19 11.46
CA PHE A 103 11.50 13.91 11.95
C PHE A 103 12.54 13.92 10.82
N GLY A 104 12.14 14.23 9.60
CA GLY A 104 13.02 14.19 8.45
C GLY A 104 13.56 12.80 8.14
N TRP A 105 12.96 11.77 8.75
CA TRP A 105 13.36 10.38 8.55
C TRP A 105 12.41 9.71 7.58
N THR A 106 12.98 8.90 6.71
CA THR A 106 12.19 7.98 5.91
C THR A 106 12.21 6.64 6.61
N VAL A 107 11.04 6.08 6.87
CA VAL A 107 10.96 4.71 7.33
C VAL A 107 11.42 3.83 6.17
N ARG A 108 12.19 2.83 6.53
CA ARG A 108 12.74 1.86 5.62
C ARG A 108 11.68 1.38 4.63
N ALA A 109 12.03 1.34 3.36
CA ALA A 109 11.15 0.82 2.35
C ALA A 109 10.72 -0.61 2.70
N PHE A 110 9.42 -0.85 2.71
CA PHE A 110 8.89 -2.20 2.85
C PHE A 110 8.23 -2.60 1.53
N THR A 111 8.19 -3.89 1.28
CA THR A 111 7.63 -4.43 0.05
C THR A 111 6.25 -4.99 0.33
N LEU A 112 5.26 -4.46 -0.39
CA LEU A 112 3.92 -5.02 -0.44
C LEU A 112 3.91 -6.08 -1.54
N ASN A 113 3.29 -7.22 -1.28
CA ASN A 113 3.16 -8.28 -2.27
C ASN A 113 1.79 -8.91 -2.24
N ALA A 114 1.42 -9.50 -3.37
CA ALA A 114 0.18 -10.26 -3.52
C ALA A 114 0.44 -11.43 -4.45
N ASP A 115 0.04 -12.61 -4.04
CA ASP A 115 0.22 -13.84 -4.79
C ASP A 115 -1.14 -14.44 -5.15
N VAL A 116 -1.29 -14.83 -6.40
CA VAL A 116 -2.47 -15.58 -6.84
C VAL A 116 -2.01 -16.83 -7.55
N THR A 117 -2.48 -17.98 -7.09
CA THR A 117 -2.20 -19.28 -7.70
C THR A 117 -3.45 -19.78 -8.39
N ILE A 118 -3.32 -20.17 -9.64
CA ILE A 118 -4.39 -20.72 -10.43
C ILE A 118 -4.00 -22.09 -10.98
N HIS A 119 -5.02 -22.88 -11.27
CA HIS A 119 -4.86 -24.18 -11.92
C HIS A 119 -4.91 -23.99 -13.43
N ILE A 120 -3.87 -24.40 -14.12
CA ILE A 120 -3.85 -24.36 -15.58
C ILE A 120 -4.61 -25.60 -16.08
N GLN A 121 -5.70 -25.34 -16.80
CA GLN A 121 -6.40 -26.43 -17.46
C GLN A 121 -5.72 -26.73 -18.77
N ASP A 122 -5.10 -27.91 -18.83
CA ASP A 122 -4.67 -28.47 -20.10
C ASP A 122 -5.89 -29.03 -20.81
N THR A 123 -6.28 -28.38 -21.89
CA THR A 123 -7.27 -28.94 -22.82
C THR A 123 -6.58 -29.69 -23.91
#